data_11aeec0c85ebd68dc09c44d9a3286252
#
_entry.id   11aeec0c85ebd68dc09c44d9a3286252
#
_cell.length_a   1.000
_cell.length_b   1.000
_cell.length_c   1.000
_cell.angle_alpha   90.00
_cell.angle_beta   90.00
_cell.angle_gamma   90.00
#
_symmetry.space_group_name_H-M   'P 1'
#
loop_
_entity.id
_entity.type
_entity.pdbx_description
1 polymer ?
#
loop_
_entity_poly.entity_id
_entity_poly.type
_entity_poly.pdbx_seq_one_letter_code
_entity_poly.pdbx_strand_id
1 'polypeptide(L)'
;MPTALITGITGQDGSYLAELLLEKGYDVHGLVRRASTFNRGRIDHLAVGPSHTTGRLHLHYGDMADGSSMRRVLESTRPDEVYNLAAQSHVRVSFDQPEYTADVVATGTLRLLEAVREHIDRTGRQVKFYQAGSSEMFVATAPPQREATP
;
A
#
# COMPACT_ATOMS: atom_id res chain seq x y z
N MET A 1 3.29 -19.29 6.18
CA MET A 1 3.06 -17.96 6.74
C MET A 1 2.71 -17.07 5.57
N PRO A 2 1.55 -16.43 5.56
CA PRO A 2 1.17 -15.56 4.44
C PRO A 2 2.03 -14.28 4.44
N THR A 3 2.28 -13.77 3.25
CA THR A 3 3.10 -12.57 3.03
C THR A 3 2.24 -11.45 2.48
N ALA A 4 2.28 -10.28 3.11
CA ALA A 4 1.54 -9.10 2.69
C ALA A 4 2.49 -7.96 2.28
N LEU A 5 2.18 -7.30 1.17
CA LEU A 5 2.82 -6.05 0.75
C LEU A 5 1.85 -4.88 0.96
N ILE A 6 2.26 -3.87 1.72
CA ILE A 6 1.48 -2.67 2.01
C ILE A 6 2.18 -1.46 1.40
N THR A 7 1.53 -0.77 0.47
CA THR A 7 1.92 0.58 0.07
C THR A 7 1.26 1.59 1.01
N GLY A 8 1.92 2.72 1.29
CA GLY A 8 1.39 3.70 2.24
C GLY A 8 1.42 3.26 3.70
N ILE A 9 2.29 2.30 4.05
CA ILE A 9 2.43 1.72 5.39
C ILE A 9 2.71 2.76 6.50
N THR A 10 3.31 3.90 6.16
CA THR A 10 3.59 5.00 7.11
C THR A 10 2.39 5.90 7.37
N GLY A 11 1.30 5.71 6.64
CA GLY A 11 0.02 6.38 6.89
C GLY A 11 -0.72 5.81 8.10
N GLN A 12 -1.83 6.42 8.49
CA GLN A 12 -2.65 5.95 9.62
C GLN A 12 -3.17 4.54 9.37
N ASP A 13 -3.92 4.34 8.31
CA ASP A 13 -4.54 3.04 7.98
C ASP A 13 -3.48 1.98 7.70
N GLY A 14 -2.39 2.36 7.01
CA GLY A 14 -1.28 1.45 6.72
C GLY A 14 -0.57 0.95 7.97
N SER A 15 -0.39 1.80 8.98
CA SER A 15 0.23 1.40 10.25
C SER A 15 -0.66 0.45 11.05
N TYR A 16 -1.97 0.74 11.17
CA TYR A 16 -2.91 -0.16 11.85
C TYR A 16 -3.07 -1.50 11.13
N LEU A 17 -3.08 -1.48 9.79
CA LEU A 17 -3.12 -2.73 9.02
C LEU A 17 -1.85 -3.56 9.26
N ALA A 18 -0.68 -2.92 9.31
CA ALA A 18 0.58 -3.61 9.60
C ALA A 18 0.55 -4.28 10.97
N GLU A 19 0.08 -3.57 12.02
CA GLU A 19 -0.12 -4.14 13.36
C GLU A 19 -1.01 -5.38 13.31
N LEU A 20 -2.20 -5.24 12.73
CA LEU A 20 -3.19 -6.32 12.63
C LEU A 20 -2.64 -7.55 11.90
N LEU A 21 -1.92 -7.36 10.79
CA LEU A 21 -1.37 -8.47 10.01
C LEU A 21 -0.21 -9.15 10.75
N LEU A 22 0.64 -8.39 11.45
CA LEU A 22 1.70 -8.94 12.30
C LEU A 22 1.13 -9.77 13.45
N GLU A 23 0.06 -9.30 14.10
CA GLU A 23 -0.67 -10.05 15.14
C GLU A 23 -1.27 -11.35 14.59
N LYS A 24 -1.78 -11.32 13.35
CA LYS A 24 -2.29 -12.50 12.64
C LYS A 24 -1.20 -13.45 12.13
N GLY A 25 0.07 -13.15 12.34
CA GLY A 25 1.18 -14.02 11.97
C GLY A 25 1.64 -13.88 10.52
N TYR A 26 1.33 -12.77 9.85
CA TYR A 26 1.85 -12.47 8.52
C TYR A 26 3.33 -12.05 8.56
N ASP A 27 4.01 -12.27 7.44
CA ASP A 27 5.24 -11.59 7.09
C ASP A 27 4.88 -10.31 6.33
N VAL A 28 5.17 -9.14 6.92
CA VAL A 28 4.67 -7.85 6.42
C VAL A 28 5.80 -7.07 5.76
N HIS A 29 5.60 -6.73 4.51
CA HIS A 29 6.48 -5.89 3.71
C HIS A 29 5.83 -4.53 3.46
N GLY A 30 6.49 -3.45 3.84
CA GLY A 30 6.01 -2.09 3.65
C GLY A 30 6.80 -1.34 2.58
N LEU A 31 6.09 -0.72 1.62
CA LEU A 31 6.70 0.21 0.68
C LEU A 31 6.78 1.60 1.32
N VAL A 32 7.98 2.14 1.47
CA VAL A 32 8.20 3.47 2.03
C VAL A 32 8.90 4.38 1.02
N ARG A 33 8.42 5.61 0.92
CA ARG A 33 9.04 6.62 0.08
C ARG A 33 10.34 7.10 0.70
N ARG A 34 11.39 7.24 -0.09
CA ARG A 34 12.61 7.90 0.36
C ARG A 34 12.32 9.40 0.52
N ALA A 35 12.44 9.90 1.74
CA ALA A 35 12.25 11.30 2.08
C ALA A 35 13.43 11.81 2.91
N SER A 36 13.68 13.11 2.85
CA SER A 36 14.72 13.77 3.66
C SER A 36 14.36 13.86 5.14
N THR A 37 13.08 13.71 5.48
CA THR A 37 12.57 13.68 6.86
C THR A 37 12.11 12.27 7.22
N PHE A 38 12.35 11.86 8.47
CA PHE A 38 11.85 10.59 8.98
C PHE A 38 10.34 10.64 9.13
N ASN A 39 9.63 9.80 8.37
CA ASN A 39 8.16 9.70 8.39
C ASN A 39 7.65 8.34 8.89
N ARG A 40 8.47 7.59 9.63
CA ARG A 40 8.16 6.25 10.13
C ARG A 40 7.62 6.19 11.55
N GLY A 41 7.40 7.33 12.21
CA GLY A 41 7.01 7.37 13.62
C GLY A 41 5.79 6.52 14.01
N ARG A 42 4.88 6.25 13.05
CA ARG A 42 3.72 5.37 13.27
C ARG A 42 4.04 3.86 13.24
N ILE A 43 5.19 3.47 12.69
CA ILE A 43 5.57 2.05 12.52
C ILE A 43 6.90 1.70 13.21
N ASP A 44 7.61 2.68 13.78
CA ASP A 44 8.91 2.43 14.43
C ASP A 44 8.76 1.48 15.64
N HIS A 45 7.67 1.56 16.37
CA HIS A 45 7.39 0.67 17.50
C HIS A 45 7.19 -0.80 17.06
N LEU A 46 6.78 -1.04 15.83
CA LEU A 46 6.63 -2.40 15.27
C LEU A 46 7.98 -3.04 14.93
N ALA A 47 8.98 -2.21 14.63
CA ALA A 47 10.33 -2.67 14.30
C ALA A 47 11.19 -2.92 15.55
N VAL A 48 10.90 -2.25 16.67
CA VAL A 48 11.79 -2.18 17.86
C VAL A 48 11.10 -2.58 19.17
N GLY A 49 9.79 -2.87 19.16
CA GLY A 49 8.99 -3.09 20.37
C GLY A 49 9.17 -4.45 21.03
N PRO A 50 8.84 -4.59 22.35
CA PRO A 50 8.95 -5.82 23.12
C PRO A 50 7.92 -6.91 22.72
N SER A 51 6.99 -6.61 21.84
CA SER A 51 5.90 -7.51 21.42
C SER A 51 6.30 -8.58 20.40
N HIS A 52 7.59 -8.84 20.20
CA HIS A 52 8.13 -9.96 19.40
C HIS A 52 7.58 -10.16 17.98
N THR A 53 7.00 -9.14 17.38
CA THR A 53 6.78 -9.09 15.93
C THR A 53 8.09 -8.81 15.18
N THR A 54 9.16 -8.64 15.94
CA THR A 54 10.53 -8.40 15.50
C THR A 54 10.98 -9.48 14.53
N GLY A 55 11.35 -9.04 13.32
CA GLY A 55 11.81 -9.91 12.26
C GLY A 55 10.77 -10.21 11.18
N ARG A 56 9.50 -9.82 11.37
CA ARG A 56 8.43 -10.01 10.38
C ARG A 56 7.94 -8.72 9.72
N LEU A 57 8.49 -7.56 10.09
CA LEU A 57 8.27 -6.29 9.39
C LEU A 57 9.50 -5.91 8.58
N HIS A 58 9.35 -5.83 7.28
CA HIS A 58 10.39 -5.50 6.32
C HIS A 58 10.02 -4.23 5.55
N LEU A 59 10.90 -3.25 5.53
CA LEU A 59 10.66 -2.00 4.83
C LEU A 59 11.50 -1.92 3.55
N HIS A 60 10.85 -1.59 2.45
CA HIS A 60 11.45 -1.44 1.12
C HIS A 60 11.30 -0.01 0.63
N TYR A 61 12.36 0.54 0.07
CA TYR A 61 12.26 1.84 -0.59
C TYR A 61 11.65 1.70 -1.99
N GLY A 62 10.63 2.51 -2.24
CA GLY A 62 9.97 2.62 -3.54
C GLY A 62 9.00 3.78 -3.57
N ASP A 63 8.50 4.08 -4.76
CA ASP A 63 7.56 5.19 -5.00
C ASP A 63 6.50 4.75 -6.00
N MET A 64 5.26 5.24 -5.82
CA MET A 64 4.15 5.01 -6.77
C MET A 64 4.43 5.62 -8.15
N ALA A 65 5.33 6.60 -8.22
CA ALA A 65 5.82 7.16 -9.48
C ALA A 65 6.89 6.29 -10.17
N ASP A 66 7.43 5.24 -9.50
CA ASP A 66 8.49 4.37 -10.04
C ASP A 66 8.04 2.90 -10.13
N GLY A 67 7.54 2.51 -11.30
CA GLY A 67 7.15 1.11 -11.58
C GLY A 67 8.29 0.10 -11.45
N SER A 68 9.55 0.52 -11.65
CA SER A 68 10.70 -0.37 -11.52
C SER A 68 10.94 -0.78 -10.07
N SER A 69 10.75 0.12 -9.12
CA SER A 69 10.85 -0.18 -7.69
C SER A 69 9.74 -1.14 -7.24
N MET A 70 8.52 -0.96 -7.75
CA MET A 70 7.39 -1.85 -7.45
C MET A 70 7.65 -3.28 -7.93
N ARG A 71 8.14 -3.45 -9.19
CA ARG A 71 8.49 -4.78 -9.72
C ARG A 71 9.56 -5.46 -8.88
N ARG A 72 10.64 -4.75 -8.52
CA ARG A 72 11.70 -5.31 -7.66
C ARG A 72 11.17 -5.77 -6.31
N VAL A 73 10.29 -4.97 -5.69
CA VAL A 73 9.72 -5.34 -4.39
C VAL A 73 8.82 -6.57 -4.52
N LEU A 74 7.92 -6.62 -5.51
CA LEU A 74 7.08 -7.80 -5.77
C LEU A 74 7.91 -9.05 -6.06
N GLU A 75 8.99 -8.93 -6.82
CA GLU A 75 9.90 -10.05 -7.12
C GLU A 75 10.60 -10.59 -5.87
N SER A 76 11.07 -9.70 -5.01
CA SER A 76 11.81 -10.07 -3.81
C SER A 76 10.92 -10.61 -2.70
N THR A 77 9.69 -10.08 -2.57
CA THR A 77 8.77 -10.41 -1.48
C THR A 77 7.80 -11.54 -1.81
N ARG A 78 7.43 -11.69 -3.09
CA ARG A 78 6.46 -12.68 -3.60
C ARG A 78 5.19 -12.72 -2.75
N PRO A 79 4.48 -11.61 -2.57
CA PRO A 79 3.38 -11.50 -1.64
C PRO A 79 2.18 -12.36 -2.07
N ASP A 80 1.44 -12.86 -1.08
CA ASP A 80 0.14 -13.50 -1.30
C ASP A 80 -0.96 -12.44 -1.40
N GLU A 81 -0.75 -11.29 -0.75
CA GLU A 81 -1.72 -10.19 -0.68
C GLU A 81 -1.01 -8.84 -0.85
N VAL A 82 -1.62 -7.95 -1.65
CA VAL A 82 -1.14 -6.56 -1.85
C VAL A 82 -2.24 -5.60 -1.43
N TYR A 83 -1.89 -4.69 -0.52
CA TYR A 83 -2.76 -3.63 -0.02
C TYR A 83 -2.25 -2.27 -0.50
N ASN A 84 -2.98 -1.66 -1.42
CA ASN A 84 -2.65 -0.33 -1.92
C ASN A 84 -3.36 0.76 -1.13
N LEU A 85 -2.63 1.35 -0.17
CA LEU A 85 -3.08 2.45 0.68
C LEU A 85 -2.29 3.74 0.38
N ALA A 86 -1.35 3.69 -0.57
CA ALA A 86 -0.58 4.87 -0.94
C ALA A 86 -1.41 5.81 -1.79
N ALA A 87 -1.52 7.04 -1.33
CA ALA A 87 -2.21 8.11 -2.05
C ALA A 87 -1.63 9.48 -1.69
N GLN A 88 -1.84 10.46 -2.56
CA GLN A 88 -1.86 11.87 -2.19
C GLN A 88 -3.31 12.19 -1.77
N SER A 89 -3.60 12.16 -0.46
CA SER A 89 -4.96 12.26 0.08
C SER A 89 -5.32 13.64 0.65
N HIS A 90 -4.38 14.59 0.63
CA HIS A 90 -4.64 15.93 1.14
C HIS A 90 -5.39 16.75 0.09
N VAL A 91 -6.67 17.11 0.37
CA VAL A 91 -7.56 17.79 -0.58
C VAL A 91 -6.95 19.05 -1.16
N ARG A 92 -6.39 19.94 -0.33
CA ARG A 92 -5.78 21.20 -0.82
C ARG A 92 -4.65 20.95 -1.82
N VAL A 93 -3.78 19.96 -1.54
CA VAL A 93 -2.66 19.61 -2.41
C VAL A 93 -3.15 19.10 -3.77
N SER A 94 -4.32 18.45 -3.85
CA SER A 94 -4.85 17.98 -5.11
C SER A 94 -5.21 19.13 -6.08
N PHE A 95 -5.57 20.30 -5.55
CA PHE A 95 -5.81 21.50 -6.35
C PHE A 95 -4.51 22.25 -6.67
N ASP A 96 -3.57 22.29 -5.74
CA ASP A 96 -2.29 22.99 -5.92
C ASP A 96 -1.30 22.22 -6.80
N GLN A 97 -1.40 20.87 -6.81
CA GLN A 97 -0.52 19.95 -7.54
C GLN A 97 -1.33 18.82 -8.21
N PRO A 98 -2.19 19.15 -9.19
CA PRO A 98 -3.09 18.15 -9.80
C PRO A 98 -2.34 17.07 -10.58
N GLU A 99 -1.27 17.40 -11.29
CA GLU A 99 -0.47 16.42 -12.05
C GLU A 99 0.19 15.39 -11.10
N TYR A 100 0.81 15.85 -10.02
CA TYR A 100 1.38 14.97 -9.00
C TYR A 100 0.33 14.07 -8.37
N THR A 101 -0.85 14.62 -8.08
CA THR A 101 -1.96 13.86 -7.51
C THR A 101 -2.44 12.78 -8.47
N ALA A 102 -2.64 13.11 -9.75
CA ALA A 102 -3.02 12.16 -10.79
C ALA A 102 -1.94 11.09 -11.01
N ASP A 103 -0.67 11.47 -11.03
CA ASP A 103 0.43 10.53 -11.21
C ASP A 103 0.55 9.52 -10.07
N VAL A 104 0.43 9.97 -8.83
CA VAL A 104 0.52 9.08 -7.65
C VAL A 104 -0.73 8.21 -7.50
N VAL A 105 -1.93 8.80 -7.62
CA VAL A 105 -3.18 8.10 -7.30
C VAL A 105 -3.66 7.25 -8.47
N ALA A 106 -3.72 7.78 -9.68
CA ALA A 106 -4.23 7.06 -10.85
C ALA A 106 -3.11 6.25 -11.53
N THR A 107 -2.09 6.92 -12.05
CA THR A 107 -1.01 6.26 -12.80
C THR A 107 -0.18 5.35 -11.89
N GLY A 108 0.04 5.75 -10.64
CA GLY A 108 0.73 4.92 -9.64
C GLY A 108 -0.01 3.62 -9.35
N THR A 109 -1.33 3.67 -9.20
CA THR A 109 -2.15 2.46 -9.05
C THR A 109 -2.08 1.58 -10.29
N LEU A 110 -2.13 2.15 -11.50
CA LEU A 110 -1.96 1.41 -12.74
C LEU A 110 -0.58 0.72 -12.81
N ARG A 111 0.50 1.42 -12.47
CA ARG A 111 1.85 0.84 -12.41
C ARG A 111 1.93 -0.35 -11.46
N LEU A 112 1.29 -0.23 -10.28
CA LEU A 112 1.26 -1.33 -9.30
C LEU A 112 0.45 -2.51 -9.80
N LEU A 113 -0.72 -2.29 -10.40
CA LEU A 113 -1.55 -3.34 -10.99
C LEU A 113 -0.82 -4.08 -12.12
N GLU A 114 -0.14 -3.35 -13.01
CA GLU A 114 0.67 -3.96 -14.06
C GLU A 114 1.83 -4.77 -13.48
N ALA A 115 2.50 -4.27 -12.45
CA ALA A 115 3.57 -5.02 -11.79
C ALA A 115 3.03 -6.31 -11.11
N VAL A 116 1.85 -6.27 -10.52
CA VAL A 116 1.18 -7.46 -9.96
C VAL A 116 0.78 -8.44 -11.07
N ARG A 117 0.20 -7.96 -12.17
CA ARG A 117 -0.15 -8.79 -13.32
C ARG A 117 1.08 -9.50 -13.89
N GLU A 118 2.15 -8.75 -14.16
CA GLU A 118 3.43 -9.31 -14.64
C GLU A 118 4.00 -10.36 -13.67
N HIS A 119 3.88 -10.11 -12.36
CA HIS A 119 4.32 -11.06 -11.34
C HIS A 119 3.51 -12.37 -11.39
N ILE A 120 2.18 -12.28 -11.51
CA ILE A 120 1.28 -13.44 -11.64
C ILE A 120 1.60 -14.21 -12.91
N ASP A 121 1.70 -13.54 -14.05
CA ASP A 121 1.98 -14.15 -15.37
C ASP A 121 3.31 -14.92 -15.36
N ARG A 122 4.33 -14.35 -14.71
CA ARG A 122 5.66 -14.94 -14.65
C ARG A 122 5.78 -16.10 -13.65
N THR A 123 5.09 -16.03 -12.52
CA THR A 123 5.26 -16.97 -11.41
C THR A 123 4.16 -18.02 -11.31
N GLY A 124 3.00 -17.78 -11.93
CA GLY A 124 1.79 -18.57 -11.78
C GLY A 124 1.12 -18.43 -10.41
N ARG A 125 1.66 -17.60 -9.51
CA ARG A 125 1.12 -17.41 -8.15
C ARG A 125 -0.03 -16.41 -8.20
N GLN A 126 -1.16 -16.76 -7.59
CA GLN A 126 -2.26 -15.83 -7.40
C GLN A 126 -1.92 -14.82 -6.30
N VAL A 127 -2.24 -13.55 -6.54
CA VAL A 127 -2.06 -12.45 -5.59
C VAL A 127 -3.42 -11.80 -5.39
N LYS A 128 -3.86 -11.69 -4.14
CA LYS A 128 -5.05 -10.89 -3.81
C LYS A 128 -4.66 -9.43 -3.76
N PHE A 129 -5.46 -8.58 -4.39
CA PHE A 129 -5.20 -7.14 -4.43
C PHE A 129 -6.35 -6.38 -3.78
N TYR A 130 -6.02 -5.50 -2.84
CA TYR A 130 -6.95 -4.56 -2.22
C TYR A 130 -6.57 -3.13 -2.60
N GLN A 131 -7.54 -2.37 -3.11
CA GLN A 131 -7.42 -0.93 -3.36
C GLN A 131 -8.23 -0.16 -2.34
N ALA A 132 -7.57 0.70 -1.55
CA ALA A 132 -8.26 1.71 -0.76
C ALA A 132 -8.78 2.80 -1.71
N GLY A 133 -10.04 2.70 -2.07
CA GLY A 133 -10.73 3.69 -2.93
C GLY A 133 -11.20 4.90 -2.15
N SER A 134 -11.77 5.88 -2.85
CA SER A 134 -12.35 7.07 -2.24
C SER A 134 -13.83 6.84 -1.93
N SER A 135 -14.31 7.32 -0.78
CA SER A 135 -15.74 7.40 -0.48
C SER A 135 -16.51 8.28 -1.46
N GLU A 136 -15.82 9.24 -2.08
CA GLU A 136 -16.39 10.14 -3.09
C GLU A 136 -16.79 9.42 -4.40
N MET A 137 -16.39 8.16 -4.58
CA MET A 137 -16.84 7.34 -5.71
C MET A 137 -18.37 7.14 -5.75
N PHE A 138 -19.04 7.26 -4.60
CA PHE A 138 -20.49 7.15 -4.49
C PHE A 138 -21.23 8.48 -4.70
N VAL A 139 -20.50 9.57 -4.89
CA VAL A 139 -21.01 10.93 -5.14
C VAL A 139 -22.09 11.32 -4.11
N ALA A 140 -23.29 11.73 -4.60
CA ALA A 140 -24.42 12.14 -3.76
C ALA A 140 -25.43 10.99 -3.50
N THR A 141 -25.04 9.75 -3.71
CA THR A 141 -25.92 8.60 -3.46
C THR A 141 -26.30 8.53 -1.98
N ALA A 142 -27.59 8.40 -1.70
CA ALA A 142 -28.09 8.31 -0.33
C ALA A 142 -27.57 7.04 0.38
N PRO A 143 -27.19 7.13 1.66
CA PRO A 143 -26.79 5.97 2.44
C PRO A 143 -27.97 5.01 2.69
N PRO A 144 -27.71 3.70 2.98
CA PRO A 144 -26.40 3.06 3.01
C PRO A 144 -25.89 2.68 1.63
N GLN A 145 -24.59 2.95 1.36
CA GLN A 145 -23.92 2.47 0.16
C GLN A 145 -23.58 0.98 0.33
N ARG A 146 -23.56 0.26 -0.79
CA ARG A 146 -23.30 -1.19 -0.88
C ARG A 146 -22.54 -1.47 -2.18
N GLU A 147 -22.07 -2.69 -2.35
CA GLU A 147 -21.37 -3.13 -3.57
C GLU A 147 -22.23 -2.97 -4.84
N ALA A 148 -23.55 -3.05 -4.71
CA ALA A 148 -24.50 -2.87 -5.82
C ALA A 148 -24.97 -1.40 -6.00
N THR A 149 -24.44 -0.46 -5.24
CA THR A 149 -24.76 0.97 -5.38
C THR A 149 -24.12 1.52 -6.66
N PRO A 150 -24.91 2.19 -7.54
CA PRO A 150 -24.40 2.73 -8.79
C PRO A 150 -23.43 3.90 -8.57
#